data_05e30548b1543a387fe44f2ebc4d0975
#
_entry.id   05e30548b1543a387fe44f2ebc4d0975
#
_cell.length_a   1.000
_cell.length_b   1.000
_cell.length_c   1.000
_cell.angle_alpha   90.00
_cell.angle_beta   90.00
_cell.angle_gamma   90.00
#
_symmetry.space_group_name_H-M   'P 1'
#
loop_
_entity.id
_entity.type
_entity.pdbx_description
1 polymer ?
#
loop_
_entity_poly.entity_id
_entity_poly.type
_entity_poly.pdbx_seq_one_letter_code
_entity_poly.pdbx_strand_id
1 'polypeptide(L)'
;MLIRKMTDDECLRTLPQVALGRLACAEGGQPYVVPVYLASDGKYLYGFSSLGRKIECMRSNPSVCVEIDDLKSVEEWATLIIFGVYEELPDTSQYESTRLLAHELLRKRAMWWQPASVAVACTEQEKAFTPIFFRIRIDRITGHRATPEPCPRCSPPAKRGGLLGHVIRSRR
;
A
#
# COMPACT_ATOMS: atom_id res chain seq x y z
N MET A 1 10.46 -21.89 -1.74
CA MET A 1 10.06 -20.46 -1.82
C MET A 1 11.12 -19.68 -2.58
N LEU A 2 10.71 -18.95 -3.61
CA LEU A 2 11.58 -18.08 -4.41
C LEU A 2 11.28 -16.62 -4.05
N ILE A 3 12.30 -15.87 -3.60
CA ILE A 3 12.19 -14.43 -3.32
C ILE A 3 12.88 -13.68 -4.43
N ARG A 4 12.21 -12.69 -5.02
CA ARG A 4 12.76 -11.81 -6.05
C ARG A 4 12.42 -10.35 -5.81
N LYS A 5 13.27 -9.48 -6.35
CA LYS A 5 12.97 -8.05 -6.44
C LYS A 5 11.82 -7.83 -7.43
N MET A 6 10.92 -6.92 -7.10
CA MET A 6 9.86 -6.45 -7.98
C MET A 6 10.34 -5.28 -8.84
N THR A 7 9.77 -5.15 -10.03
CA THR A 7 9.92 -3.93 -10.85
C THR A 7 9.06 -2.81 -10.28
N ASP A 8 9.34 -1.57 -10.66
CA ASP A 8 8.55 -0.40 -10.21
C ASP A 8 7.08 -0.54 -10.63
N ASP A 9 6.82 -1.03 -11.85
CA ASP A 9 5.47 -1.30 -12.34
C ASP A 9 4.73 -2.37 -11.53
N GLU A 10 5.42 -3.41 -11.09
CA GLU A 10 4.84 -4.43 -10.21
C GLU A 10 4.51 -3.84 -8.84
N CYS A 11 5.39 -3.02 -8.28
CA CYS A 11 5.16 -2.32 -7.03
C CYS A 11 3.93 -1.41 -7.13
N LEU A 12 3.84 -0.58 -8.16
CA LEU A 12 2.71 0.33 -8.39
C LEU A 12 1.38 -0.41 -8.60
N ARG A 13 1.38 -1.58 -9.26
CA ARG A 13 0.18 -2.42 -9.39
C ARG A 13 -0.25 -3.09 -8.08
N THR A 14 0.69 -3.39 -7.19
CA THR A 14 0.41 -4.00 -5.89
C THR A 14 -0.12 -2.97 -4.89
N LEU A 15 0.38 -1.75 -4.94
CA LEU A 15 0.08 -0.67 -4.01
C LEU A 15 -1.42 -0.39 -3.79
N PRO A 16 -2.30 -0.33 -4.81
CA PRO A 16 -3.73 -0.08 -4.62
C PRO A 16 -4.49 -1.21 -3.91
N GLN A 17 -3.91 -2.38 -3.78
CA GLN A 17 -4.56 -3.56 -3.19
C GLN A 17 -4.44 -3.59 -1.67
N VAL A 18 -3.50 -2.85 -1.10
CA VAL A 18 -3.21 -2.86 0.34
C VAL A 18 -3.61 -1.52 0.97
N ALA A 19 -4.33 -1.60 2.09
CA ALA A 19 -4.87 -0.44 2.78
C ALA A 19 -4.06 -0.04 4.03
N LEU A 20 -3.44 -1.01 4.69
CA LEU A 20 -2.67 -0.81 5.93
C LEU A 20 -1.18 -0.74 5.61
N GLY A 21 -0.54 0.36 6.00
CA GLY A 21 0.90 0.52 5.94
C GLY A 21 1.49 0.83 7.31
N ARG A 22 2.80 0.79 7.41
CA ARG A 22 3.57 1.25 8.57
C ARG A 22 4.35 2.49 8.17
N LEU A 23 3.89 3.62 8.65
CA LEU A 23 4.51 4.92 8.41
C LEU A 23 5.67 5.11 9.39
N ALA A 24 6.86 5.30 8.85
CA ALA A 24 8.06 5.66 9.58
C ALA A 24 8.40 7.14 9.32
N CYS A 25 8.62 7.90 10.37
CA CYS A 25 9.13 9.27 10.37
C CYS A 25 10.23 9.41 11.44
N ALA A 26 10.99 10.49 11.41
CA ALA A 26 12.06 10.71 12.37
C ALA A 26 12.15 12.19 12.74
N GLU A 27 12.32 12.47 14.03
CA GLU A 27 12.51 13.80 14.59
C GLU A 27 13.72 13.77 15.53
N GLY A 28 14.64 14.73 15.37
CA GLY A 28 15.85 14.78 16.19
C GLY A 28 16.72 13.51 16.11
N GLY A 29 16.64 12.76 15.00
CA GLY A 29 17.35 11.49 14.84
C GLY A 29 16.63 10.28 15.46
N GLN A 30 15.51 10.49 16.18
CA GLN A 30 14.73 9.41 16.79
C GLN A 30 13.68 8.91 15.80
N PRO A 31 13.75 7.63 15.34
CA PRO A 31 12.73 7.04 14.48
C PRO A 31 11.44 6.75 15.27
N TYR A 32 10.32 6.89 14.56
CA TYR A 32 8.99 6.60 15.06
C TYR A 32 8.17 5.87 13.98
N VAL A 33 7.55 4.75 14.32
CA VAL A 33 6.79 3.92 13.37
C VAL A 33 5.39 3.67 13.92
N VAL A 34 4.38 3.86 13.07
CA VAL A 34 2.97 3.61 13.43
C VAL A 34 2.19 3.01 12.27
N PRO A 35 1.18 2.17 12.54
CA PRO A 35 0.25 1.73 11.53
C PRO A 35 -0.61 2.89 11.05
N VAL A 36 -0.86 2.96 9.74
CA VAL A 36 -1.72 3.95 9.10
C VAL A 36 -2.54 3.32 7.99
N TYR A 37 -3.80 3.74 7.85
CA TYR A 37 -4.60 3.41 6.68
C TYR A 37 -4.33 4.42 5.57
N LEU A 38 -4.05 3.90 4.37
CA LEU A 38 -3.67 4.70 3.22
C LEU A 38 -4.46 4.26 1.99
N ALA A 39 -4.65 5.19 1.07
CA ALA A 39 -5.11 4.93 -0.27
C ALA A 39 -4.13 5.54 -1.27
N SER A 40 -4.05 5.00 -2.49
CA SER A 40 -3.09 5.47 -3.50
C SER A 40 -3.78 5.75 -4.82
N ASP A 41 -3.29 6.78 -5.53
CA ASP A 41 -3.56 7.06 -6.93
C ASP A 41 -2.39 6.67 -7.86
N GLY A 42 -1.36 6.03 -7.30
CA GLY A 42 -0.12 5.65 -8.00
C GLY A 42 0.99 6.70 -7.92
N LYS A 43 0.67 7.97 -7.64
CA LYS A 43 1.62 9.07 -7.48
C LYS A 43 1.75 9.52 -6.03
N TYR A 44 0.65 9.44 -5.29
CA TYR A 44 0.57 9.81 -3.89
C TYR A 44 -0.07 8.70 -3.07
N LEU A 45 0.31 8.66 -1.80
CA LEU A 45 -0.43 7.97 -0.74
C LEU A 45 -1.25 9.01 0.01
N TYR A 46 -2.52 8.76 0.21
CA TYR A 46 -3.45 9.63 0.94
C TYR A 46 -3.82 9.01 2.26
N GLY A 47 -3.88 9.81 3.31
CA GLY A 47 -4.29 9.40 4.64
C GLY A 47 -4.92 10.54 5.43
N PHE A 48 -5.46 10.21 6.59
CA PHE A 48 -5.88 11.19 7.58
C PHE A 48 -5.57 10.69 8.99
N SER A 49 -5.49 11.62 9.94
CA SER A 49 -5.21 11.33 11.34
C SER A 49 -5.75 12.43 12.22
N SER A 50 -5.86 12.17 13.52
CA SER A 50 -5.87 13.23 14.54
C SER A 50 -4.49 13.87 14.69
N LEU A 51 -4.46 15.07 15.24
CA LEU A 51 -3.21 15.68 15.71
C LEU A 51 -2.57 14.77 16.77
N GLY A 52 -1.27 14.59 16.67
CA GLY A 52 -0.47 13.77 17.58
C GLY A 52 0.92 13.58 17.04
N ARG A 53 1.74 12.79 17.75
CA ARG A 53 3.18 12.67 17.53
C ARG A 53 3.59 12.41 16.08
N LYS A 54 2.84 11.58 15.33
CA LYS A 54 3.19 11.32 13.92
C LYS A 54 3.04 12.56 13.04
N ILE A 55 1.98 13.36 13.25
CA ILE A 55 1.75 14.61 12.50
C ILE A 55 2.83 15.64 12.86
N GLU A 56 3.13 15.79 14.14
CA GLU A 56 4.17 16.70 14.62
C GLU A 56 5.55 16.32 14.06
N CYS A 57 5.88 15.04 14.10
CA CYS A 57 7.11 14.50 13.53
C CYS A 57 7.21 14.77 12.01
N MET A 58 6.14 14.54 11.26
CA MET A 58 6.11 14.79 9.81
C MET A 58 6.10 16.28 9.44
N ARG A 59 5.56 17.15 10.31
CA ARG A 59 5.66 18.61 10.14
C ARG A 59 7.10 19.10 10.37
N SER A 60 7.78 18.52 11.36
CA SER A 60 9.19 18.83 11.65
C SER A 60 10.14 18.29 10.59
N ASN A 61 9.89 17.07 10.12
CA ASN A 61 10.67 16.42 9.07
C ASN A 61 9.74 15.69 8.09
N PRO A 62 9.49 16.27 6.91
CA PRO A 62 8.53 15.71 5.95
C PRO A 62 9.05 14.46 5.21
N SER A 63 10.33 14.11 5.34
CA SER A 63 10.88 12.87 4.74
C SER A 63 10.37 11.66 5.50
N VAL A 64 9.63 10.78 4.82
CA VAL A 64 9.00 9.61 5.42
C VAL A 64 9.30 8.34 4.64
N CYS A 65 9.14 7.22 5.32
CA CYS A 65 9.15 5.90 4.71
C CYS A 65 7.86 5.17 5.07
N VAL A 66 7.24 4.52 4.09
CA VAL A 66 6.06 3.67 4.31
C VAL A 66 6.37 2.25 3.87
N GLU A 67 6.16 1.32 4.76
CA GLU A 67 6.20 -0.10 4.46
C GLU A 67 4.78 -0.63 4.32
N ILE A 68 4.55 -1.49 3.32
CA ILE A 68 3.26 -2.10 3.02
C ILE A 68 3.46 -3.57 2.69
N ASP A 69 2.70 -4.45 3.36
CA ASP A 69 2.70 -5.89 3.14
C ASP A 69 1.42 -6.37 2.47
N ASP A 70 1.56 -7.28 1.50
CA ASP A 70 0.50 -8.14 0.99
C ASP A 70 0.85 -9.60 1.36
N LEU A 71 0.35 -10.04 2.50
CA LEU A 71 0.66 -11.35 3.07
C LEU A 71 -0.49 -12.33 2.79
N LYS A 72 -0.25 -13.32 1.95
CA LYS A 72 -1.21 -14.40 1.68
C LYS A 72 -0.88 -15.66 2.48
N SER A 73 0.41 -16.01 2.54
CA SER A 73 0.94 -17.12 3.33
C SER A 73 2.41 -16.89 3.68
N VAL A 74 3.01 -17.82 4.43
CA VAL A 74 4.46 -17.78 4.75
C VAL A 74 5.33 -17.87 3.50
N GLU A 75 4.84 -18.51 2.42
CA GLU A 75 5.57 -18.71 1.17
C GLU A 75 5.08 -17.79 0.03
N GLU A 76 3.99 -17.06 0.23
CA GLU A 76 3.42 -16.15 -0.77
C GLU A 76 3.12 -14.78 -0.15
N TRP A 77 3.98 -13.81 -0.46
CA TRP A 77 3.85 -12.45 0.03
C TRP A 77 4.52 -11.44 -0.90
N ALA A 78 4.16 -10.19 -0.73
CA ALA A 78 4.87 -9.06 -1.30
C ALA A 78 5.03 -7.97 -0.24
N THR A 79 6.20 -7.34 -0.22
CA THR A 79 6.51 -6.19 0.65
C THR A 79 6.95 -5.03 -0.21
N LEU A 80 6.41 -3.84 0.04
CA LEU A 80 6.78 -2.59 -0.62
C LEU A 80 7.39 -1.64 0.40
N ILE A 81 8.47 -0.97 0.00
CA ILE A 81 9.08 0.14 0.74
C ILE A 81 8.98 1.39 -0.13
N ILE A 82 8.33 2.40 0.40
CA ILE A 82 8.04 3.66 -0.28
C ILE A 82 8.74 4.78 0.47
N PHE A 83 9.61 5.52 -0.21
CA PHE A 83 10.20 6.75 0.28
C PHE A 83 9.48 7.93 -0.34
N GLY A 84 9.16 8.92 0.47
CA GLY A 84 8.41 10.05 -0.02
C GLY A 84 8.41 11.24 0.92
N VAL A 85 7.66 12.27 0.52
CA VAL A 85 7.56 13.54 1.23
C VAL A 85 6.13 13.78 1.65
N TYR A 86 5.94 14.00 2.93
CA TYR A 86 4.66 14.38 3.55
C TYR A 86 4.24 15.77 3.12
N GLU A 87 2.96 15.93 2.86
CA GLU A 87 2.30 17.20 2.61
C GLU A 87 0.93 17.20 3.30
N GLU A 88 0.69 18.15 4.18
CA GLU A 88 -0.61 18.37 4.80
C GLU A 88 -1.59 18.98 3.79
N LEU A 89 -2.85 18.60 3.89
CA LEU A 89 -3.92 19.11 3.04
C LEU A 89 -4.89 19.93 3.90
N PRO A 90 -4.54 21.20 4.20
CA PRO A 90 -5.38 22.06 5.03
C PRO A 90 -6.72 22.36 4.37
N ASP A 91 -7.71 22.73 5.18
CA ASP A 91 -9.08 23.03 4.72
C ASP A 91 -9.14 24.45 4.13
N THR A 92 -8.58 24.59 2.95
CA THR A 92 -8.52 25.83 2.17
C THR A 92 -8.91 25.56 0.72
N SER A 93 -9.36 26.59 0.00
CA SER A 93 -9.76 26.49 -1.39
C SER A 93 -8.66 25.91 -2.31
N GLN A 94 -7.39 26.17 -1.99
CA GLN A 94 -6.24 25.63 -2.71
C GLN A 94 -6.18 24.10 -2.70
N TYR A 95 -6.60 23.46 -1.60
CA TYR A 95 -6.51 22.00 -1.43
C TYR A 95 -7.86 21.28 -1.57
N GLU A 96 -8.95 22.01 -1.84
CA GLU A 96 -10.31 21.47 -1.88
C GLU A 96 -10.43 20.25 -2.80
N SER A 97 -10.01 20.35 -4.05
CA SER A 97 -10.07 19.26 -5.02
C SER A 97 -9.22 18.05 -4.58
N THR A 98 -8.04 18.30 -4.00
CA THR A 98 -7.15 17.24 -3.50
C THR A 98 -7.74 16.56 -2.28
N ARG A 99 -8.39 17.28 -1.38
CA ARG A 99 -9.10 16.73 -0.21
C ARG A 99 -10.30 15.88 -0.62
N LEU A 100 -11.07 16.33 -1.62
CA LEU A 100 -12.17 15.54 -2.18
C LEU A 100 -11.66 14.22 -2.78
N LEU A 101 -10.58 14.26 -3.55
CA LEU A 101 -9.94 13.05 -4.08
C LEU A 101 -9.48 12.12 -2.95
N ALA A 102 -8.77 12.67 -1.95
CA ALA A 102 -8.32 11.89 -0.79
C ALA A 102 -9.49 11.21 -0.09
N HIS A 103 -10.58 11.95 0.16
CA HIS A 103 -11.80 11.41 0.76
C HIS A 103 -12.43 10.30 -0.08
N GLU A 104 -12.55 10.49 -1.39
CA GLU A 104 -13.11 9.46 -2.29
C GLU A 104 -12.26 8.18 -2.34
N LEU A 105 -10.93 8.31 -2.38
CA LEU A 105 -10.03 7.17 -2.38
C LEU A 105 -10.08 6.41 -1.05
N LEU A 106 -10.06 7.13 0.06
CA LEU A 106 -10.11 6.54 1.41
C LEU A 106 -11.48 5.88 1.67
N ARG A 107 -12.58 6.49 1.24
CA ARG A 107 -13.94 5.94 1.41
C ARG A 107 -14.13 4.57 0.74
N LYS A 108 -13.38 4.28 -0.32
CA LYS A 108 -13.40 2.96 -0.97
C LYS A 108 -12.77 1.86 -0.11
N ARG A 109 -12.09 2.22 0.98
CA ARG A 109 -11.46 1.27 1.89
C ARG A 109 -12.45 0.85 2.97
N ALA A 110 -12.50 -0.45 3.27
CA ALA A 110 -13.30 -0.93 4.38
C ALA A 110 -12.83 -0.26 5.68
N MET A 111 -13.79 0.25 6.45
CA MET A 111 -13.56 0.80 7.80
C MET A 111 -12.55 1.97 7.83
N TRP A 112 -12.43 2.75 6.77
CA TRP A 112 -11.51 3.88 6.67
C TRP A 112 -11.70 4.93 7.79
N TRP A 113 -12.91 5.05 8.37
CA TRP A 113 -13.27 5.96 9.46
C TRP A 113 -12.97 5.38 10.85
N GLN A 114 -12.80 4.06 11.01
CA GLN A 114 -12.67 3.43 12.33
C GLN A 114 -11.50 3.95 13.20
N PRO A 115 -10.32 4.26 12.66
CA PRO A 115 -9.27 4.87 13.47
C PRO A 115 -9.66 6.23 14.05
N ALA A 116 -10.65 6.89 13.43
CA ALA A 116 -11.16 8.19 13.86
C ALA A 116 -12.34 8.08 14.82
N SER A 117 -13.08 6.97 14.77
CA SER A 117 -14.27 6.74 15.55
C SER A 117 -14.07 5.77 16.73
N VAL A 118 -12.89 5.18 16.88
CA VAL A 118 -12.54 4.51 18.14
C VAL A 118 -12.45 5.59 19.22
N ALA A 119 -13.61 5.94 19.78
CA ALA A 119 -13.68 6.66 21.02
C ALA A 119 -12.78 5.89 22.00
N VAL A 120 -11.72 6.53 22.47
CA VAL A 120 -10.99 6.05 23.61
C VAL A 120 -12.03 6.11 24.76
N ALA A 121 -12.67 4.97 24.98
CA ALA A 121 -13.67 4.79 26.02
C ALA A 121 -12.97 4.90 27.35
N CYS A 122 -12.62 6.08 27.82
CA CYS A 122 -12.16 6.31 29.21
C CYS A 122 -11.82 7.77 29.54
N THR A 123 -12.18 8.80 28.76
CA THR A 123 -12.05 10.16 29.26
C THR A 123 -13.26 11.01 28.88
N GLU A 124 -13.85 11.62 29.88
CA GLU A 124 -15.07 12.44 29.85
C GLU A 124 -14.99 13.75 29.02
N GLN A 125 -14.15 13.79 27.99
CA GLN A 125 -14.09 14.90 27.05
C GLN A 125 -14.19 14.36 25.64
N GLU A 126 -15.38 14.39 25.09
CA GLU A 126 -15.62 14.32 23.63
C GLU A 126 -14.95 15.54 22.97
N LYS A 127 -13.65 15.47 22.76
CA LYS A 127 -13.00 16.39 21.82
C LYS A 127 -13.45 16.01 20.44
N ALA A 128 -14.21 16.89 19.80
CA ALA A 128 -14.60 16.75 18.41
C ALA A 128 -13.37 16.36 17.58
N PHE A 129 -13.44 15.21 16.92
CA PHE A 129 -12.36 14.72 16.07
C PHE A 129 -12.24 15.64 14.85
N THR A 130 -11.13 16.36 14.74
CA THR A 130 -10.81 17.16 13.56
C THR A 130 -9.77 16.41 12.74
N PRO A 131 -10.17 15.81 11.60
CA PRO A 131 -9.26 15.04 10.77
C PRO A 131 -8.26 15.95 10.05
N ILE A 132 -6.98 15.63 10.18
CA ILE A 132 -5.89 16.22 9.41
C ILE A 132 -5.67 15.32 8.22
N PHE A 133 -6.09 15.76 7.03
CA PHE A 133 -5.81 15.08 5.79
C PHE A 133 -4.40 15.38 5.33
N PHE A 134 -3.74 14.37 4.78
CA PHE A 134 -2.39 14.49 4.25
C PHE A 134 -2.20 13.59 3.03
N ARG A 135 -1.17 13.90 2.26
CA ARG A 135 -0.65 13.00 1.23
C ARG A 135 0.85 12.83 1.39
N ILE A 136 1.37 11.73 0.85
CA ILE A 136 2.80 11.47 0.75
C ILE A 136 3.11 11.32 -0.73
N ARG A 137 3.92 12.23 -1.28
CA ARG A 137 4.42 12.10 -2.65
C ARG A 137 5.38 10.91 -2.70
N ILE A 138 5.19 10.01 -3.65
CA ILE A 138 6.06 8.86 -3.84
C ILE A 138 7.28 9.31 -4.65
N ASP A 139 8.47 9.32 -4.03
CA ASP A 139 9.72 9.65 -4.69
C ASP A 139 10.45 8.40 -5.18
N ARG A 140 10.35 7.30 -4.43
CA ARG A 140 10.93 6.01 -4.77
C ARG A 140 10.11 4.89 -4.16
N ILE A 141 9.92 3.83 -4.94
CA ILE A 141 9.28 2.59 -4.48
C ILE A 141 10.19 1.40 -4.79
N THR A 142 10.29 0.47 -3.87
CA THR A 142 10.97 -0.81 -4.06
C THR A 142 10.14 -1.92 -3.45
N GLY A 143 10.29 -3.16 -3.94
CA GLY A 143 9.54 -4.27 -3.39
C GLY A 143 10.22 -5.61 -3.61
N HIS A 144 9.83 -6.56 -2.79
CA HIS A 144 10.18 -7.96 -2.92
C HIS A 144 8.91 -8.81 -2.92
N ARG A 145 8.95 -9.90 -3.67
CA ARG A 145 7.86 -10.87 -3.73
C ARG A 145 8.40 -12.27 -3.51
N ALA A 146 7.74 -13.00 -2.63
CA ALA A 146 7.93 -14.43 -2.46
C ALA A 146 6.82 -15.20 -3.18
N THR A 147 7.20 -16.29 -3.82
CA THR A 147 6.28 -17.25 -4.43
C THR A 147 6.68 -18.66 -4.03
N PRO A 148 5.71 -19.59 -3.85
CA PRO A 148 6.04 -20.99 -3.64
C PRO A 148 6.85 -21.52 -4.85
N GLU A 149 7.87 -22.34 -4.58
CA GLU A 149 8.52 -23.06 -5.66
C GLU A 149 7.55 -24.09 -6.27
N PRO A 150 7.50 -24.21 -7.61
CA PRO A 150 6.70 -25.28 -8.23
C PRO A 150 7.20 -26.61 -7.69
N CYS A 151 6.31 -27.38 -7.03
CA CYS A 151 6.65 -28.71 -6.57
C CYS A 151 6.94 -29.57 -7.81
N PRO A 152 8.17 -30.13 -7.97
CA PRO A 152 8.49 -30.95 -9.14
C PRO A 152 7.60 -32.20 -9.28
N ARG A 153 6.99 -32.63 -8.16
CA ARG A 153 6.08 -33.79 -8.09
C ARG A 153 4.61 -33.45 -8.36
N CYS A 154 4.23 -32.16 -8.26
CA CYS A 154 2.85 -31.69 -8.43
C CYS A 154 2.62 -30.92 -9.73
N SER A 155 3.65 -30.73 -10.55
CA SER A 155 3.51 -30.09 -11.86
C SER A 155 2.77 -31.04 -12.80
N PRO A 156 1.65 -30.63 -13.45
CA PRO A 156 0.99 -31.47 -14.45
C PRO A 156 1.99 -31.78 -15.58
N PRO A 157 2.00 -33.00 -16.11
CA PRO A 157 2.94 -33.36 -17.17
C PRO A 157 2.75 -32.41 -18.36
N ALA A 158 3.85 -31.89 -18.88
CA ALA A 158 3.84 -31.05 -20.06
C ALA A 158 3.03 -31.73 -21.14
N LYS A 159 1.98 -31.10 -21.66
CA LYS A 159 1.20 -31.61 -22.80
C LYS A 159 2.18 -31.83 -23.94
N ARG A 160 2.54 -33.08 -24.18
CA ARG A 160 3.28 -33.47 -25.39
C ARG A 160 2.40 -33.09 -26.57
N GLY A 161 2.83 -32.13 -27.35
CA GLY A 161 2.20 -31.75 -28.59
C GLY A 161 2.18 -32.99 -29.51
N GLY A 162 0.99 -33.58 -29.66
CA GLY A 162 0.77 -34.66 -30.62
C GLY A 162 0.87 -34.06 -32.00
N LEU A 163 1.96 -34.37 -32.72
CA LEU A 163 2.02 -34.24 -34.18
C LEU A 163 0.99 -35.23 -34.76
N LEU A 164 -0.18 -34.74 -35.11
CA LEU A 164 -1.09 -35.45 -35.99
C LEU A 164 -0.51 -35.42 -37.40
N GLY A 165 0.20 -36.50 -37.74
CA GLY A 165 0.62 -36.79 -39.11
C GLY A 165 -0.62 -37.02 -39.99
N HIS A 166 -0.89 -36.10 -40.90
CA HIS A 166 -1.86 -36.26 -41.96
C HIS A 166 -1.25 -37.20 -43.01
N VAL A 167 -1.65 -38.46 -42.94
CA VAL A 167 -1.40 -39.40 -44.04
C VAL A 167 -2.53 -39.26 -45.07
N ILE A 168 -2.25 -38.54 -46.13
CA ILE A 168 -3.08 -38.53 -47.34
C ILE A 168 -2.83 -39.85 -48.06
N ARG A 169 -3.81 -40.74 -48.05
CA ARG A 169 -3.87 -41.88 -49.00
C ARG A 169 -4.80 -41.53 -50.14
N SER A 170 -4.19 -41.23 -51.29
CA SER A 170 -4.81 -41.27 -52.61
C SER A 170 -5.03 -42.72 -52.98
N ARG A 171 -6.24 -43.09 -53.42
CA ARG A 171 -6.54 -44.20 -54.38
C ARG A 171 -7.84 -43.90 -55.09
N ARG A 172 -7.71 -43.67 -56.36
CA ARG A 172 -8.43 -44.24 -57.59
C ARG A 172 -9.95 -44.23 -57.53
#